data_02aa26a0fcf14a448c5fa9d713edbe76
#
_entry.id   02aa26a0fcf14a448c5fa9d713edbe76
#
_cell.length_a   1.000
_cell.length_b   1.000
_cell.length_c   1.000
_cell.angle_alpha   90.00
_cell.angle_beta   90.00
_cell.angle_gamma   90.00
#
_symmetry.space_group_name_H-M   'P 1'
#
loop_
_entity.id
_entity.type
_entity.pdbx_description
1 polymer ?
#
loop_
_entity_poly.entity_id
_entity_poly.type
_entity_poly.pdbx_seq_one_letter_code
_entity_poly.pdbx_strand_id
1 'polypeptide(L)'
;MSGFVFSEKPIGIERGEGATLYADDGTEYLDFGASYAVTPVGHCHPRVVDAVKAQVEDLMYVQASYPVEARTELYEKLATVSPPGLDNVWLCNSGTEANEAAIKFARNATGNGKIVATRRGFHGRTLGALSMTWKDKYKKPFEPLVDGIEFVSYGDSEELAEAV
;
A
#
# COMPACT_ATOMS: atom_id res chain seq x y z
N MET A 1 -9.77 28.57 0.82
CA MET A 1 -10.25 27.22 1.21
C MET A 1 -9.27 26.24 0.61
N SER A 2 -8.49 25.55 1.44
CA SER A 2 -7.68 24.45 0.93
C SER A 2 -8.63 23.30 0.57
N GLY A 3 -8.52 22.76 -0.64
CA GLY A 3 -9.29 21.60 -1.08
C GLY A 3 -8.82 20.27 -0.48
N PHE A 4 -8.01 20.32 0.59
CA PHE A 4 -7.39 19.14 1.18
C PHE A 4 -8.24 18.53 2.29
N VAL A 5 -8.44 17.24 2.21
CA VAL A 5 -9.09 16.42 3.26
C VAL A 5 -8.14 16.16 4.44
N PHE A 6 -6.84 16.34 4.23
CA PHE A 6 -5.79 16.15 5.25
C PHE A 6 -5.20 17.49 5.67
N SER A 7 -4.67 17.53 6.91
CA SER A 7 -3.88 18.68 7.36
C SER A 7 -2.63 18.81 6.50
N GLU A 8 -2.47 19.95 5.87
CA GLU A 8 -1.25 20.30 5.14
C GLU A 8 -0.07 20.46 6.11
N LYS A 9 1.09 20.06 5.67
CA LYS A 9 2.35 20.47 6.30
C LYS A 9 2.66 21.91 5.86
N PRO A 10 3.23 22.74 6.73
CA PRO A 10 3.59 24.11 6.38
C PRO A 10 4.91 24.19 5.58
N ILE A 11 5.14 23.24 4.67
CA ILE A 11 6.35 23.08 3.87
C ILE A 11 5.91 22.72 2.46
N GLY A 12 6.14 23.61 1.51
CA GLY A 12 5.99 23.32 0.07
C GLY A 12 7.19 22.51 -0.41
N ILE A 13 6.96 21.40 -1.07
CA ILE A 13 8.03 20.58 -1.67
C ILE A 13 7.96 20.74 -3.19
N GLU A 14 9.07 21.14 -3.80
CA GLU A 14 9.16 21.39 -5.24
C GLU A 14 9.78 20.20 -5.99
N ARG A 15 10.83 19.58 -5.45
CA ARG A 15 11.52 18.45 -6.08
C ARG A 15 12.12 17.50 -5.06
N GLY A 16 12.53 16.32 -5.53
CA GLY A 16 13.25 15.34 -4.72
C GLY A 16 14.34 14.64 -5.52
N GLU A 17 15.44 14.28 -4.85
CA GLU A 17 16.54 13.53 -5.44
C GLU A 17 17.16 12.60 -4.38
N GLY A 18 17.19 11.31 -4.66
CA GLY A 18 17.68 10.33 -3.69
C GLY A 18 16.92 10.41 -2.36
N ALA A 19 17.59 10.68 -1.27
CA ALA A 19 16.98 10.85 0.06
C ALA A 19 16.68 12.32 0.42
N THR A 20 16.87 13.26 -0.51
CA THR A 20 16.69 14.70 -0.25
C THR A 20 15.43 15.22 -0.91
N LEU A 21 14.66 15.98 -0.15
CA LEU A 21 13.55 16.80 -0.63
C LEU A 21 13.96 18.27 -0.59
N TYR A 22 13.55 19.01 -1.59
CA TYR A 22 13.84 20.44 -1.71
C TYR A 22 12.53 21.22 -1.64
N ALA A 23 12.46 22.13 -0.68
CA ALA A 23 11.32 23.02 -0.54
C ALA A 23 11.38 24.20 -1.53
N ASP A 24 10.24 24.85 -1.71
CA ASP A 24 10.06 26.02 -2.58
C ASP A 24 10.86 27.26 -2.12
N ASP A 25 11.24 27.32 -0.84
CA ASP A 25 12.12 28.33 -0.27
C ASP A 25 13.63 27.99 -0.38
N GLY A 26 13.97 26.86 -1.01
CA GLY A 26 15.33 26.37 -1.16
C GLY A 26 15.86 25.55 0.01
N THR A 27 15.06 25.31 1.05
CA THR A 27 15.47 24.48 2.20
C THR A 27 15.56 23.01 1.78
N GLU A 28 16.62 22.33 2.23
CA GLU A 28 16.81 20.89 2.00
C GLU A 28 16.37 20.08 3.22
N TYR A 29 15.63 19.02 2.98
CA TYR A 29 15.17 18.08 4.00
C TYR A 29 15.60 16.65 3.67
N LEU A 30 16.10 15.93 4.66
CA LEU A 30 16.33 14.49 4.53
C LEU A 30 15.02 13.73 4.78
N ASP A 31 14.58 12.94 3.79
CA ASP A 31 13.39 12.10 3.89
C ASP A 31 13.71 10.72 4.49
N PHE A 32 13.85 10.67 5.81
CA PHE A 32 14.00 9.40 6.54
C PHE A 32 12.75 8.52 6.54
N GLY A 33 11.61 9.07 6.15
CA GLY A 33 10.34 8.36 6.07
C GLY A 33 10.08 7.72 4.72
N ALA A 34 10.91 8.00 3.70
CA ALA A 34 10.70 7.57 2.31
C ALA A 34 9.24 7.75 1.87
N SER A 35 8.62 8.87 2.26
CA SER A 35 7.19 9.16 2.02
C SER A 35 6.26 8.02 2.45
N TYR A 36 6.39 7.57 3.68
CA TYR A 36 5.74 6.37 4.25
C TYR A 36 6.21 5.06 3.61
N ALA A 37 7.52 4.93 3.37
CA ALA A 37 8.17 3.77 2.75
C ALA A 37 7.70 3.48 1.30
N VAL A 38 7.17 4.48 0.59
CA VAL A 38 6.70 4.35 -0.80
C VAL A 38 7.83 4.53 -1.82
N THR A 39 8.89 5.27 -1.45
CA THR A 39 10.04 5.54 -2.33
C THR A 39 11.32 4.83 -1.87
N PRO A 40 11.36 3.47 -1.80
CA PRO A 40 12.48 2.74 -1.23
C PRO A 40 13.79 2.88 -2.02
N VAL A 41 13.72 3.27 -3.29
CA VAL A 41 14.89 3.52 -4.14
C VAL A 41 15.29 5.00 -4.20
N GLY A 42 14.62 5.83 -3.41
CA GLY A 42 14.79 7.28 -3.38
C GLY A 42 13.94 8.03 -4.41
N HIS A 43 13.89 9.35 -4.23
CA HIS A 43 13.16 10.26 -5.12
C HIS A 43 13.87 10.36 -6.47
N CYS A 44 13.10 10.33 -7.54
CA CYS A 44 13.55 10.54 -8.91
C CYS A 44 14.78 9.70 -9.32
N HIS A 45 14.82 8.41 -8.89
CA HIS A 45 15.92 7.54 -9.28
C HIS A 45 16.06 7.50 -10.81
N PRO A 46 17.24 7.80 -11.39
CA PRO A 46 17.37 8.02 -12.84
C PRO A 46 16.85 6.85 -13.69
N ARG A 47 17.22 5.60 -13.35
CA ARG A 47 16.74 4.42 -14.08
C ARG A 47 15.22 4.25 -14.04
N VAL A 48 14.57 4.64 -12.94
CA VAL A 48 13.11 4.58 -12.82
C VAL A 48 12.48 5.66 -13.69
N VAL A 49 13.02 6.89 -13.64
CA VAL A 49 12.53 8.01 -14.46
C VAL A 49 12.65 7.69 -15.94
N ASP A 50 13.80 7.15 -16.38
CA ASP A 50 14.03 6.80 -17.77
C ASP A 50 13.10 5.68 -18.25
N ALA A 51 12.91 4.64 -17.45
CA ALA A 51 11.98 3.55 -17.77
C ALA A 51 10.52 4.04 -17.88
N VAL A 52 10.08 4.94 -16.97
CA VAL A 52 8.74 5.53 -17.03
C VAL A 52 8.56 6.39 -18.30
N LYS A 53 9.56 7.21 -18.64
CA LYS A 53 9.51 8.03 -19.87
C LYS A 53 9.39 7.15 -21.13
N ALA A 54 10.22 6.12 -21.25
CA ALA A 54 10.18 5.20 -22.38
C ALA A 54 8.82 4.50 -22.46
N GLN A 55 8.31 3.98 -21.35
CA GLN A 55 7.02 3.28 -21.34
C GLN A 55 5.84 4.20 -21.70
N VAL A 56 5.86 5.46 -21.27
CA VAL A 56 4.80 6.43 -21.57
C VAL A 56 4.78 6.80 -23.08
N GLU A 57 5.94 6.82 -23.73
CA GLU A 57 6.04 7.04 -25.17
C GLU A 57 5.50 5.87 -25.98
N ASP A 58 5.64 4.62 -25.50
CA ASP A 58 5.18 3.42 -26.19
C ASP A 58 3.72 3.07 -25.87
N LEU A 59 3.35 2.99 -24.59
CA LEU A 59 2.01 2.58 -24.17
C LEU A 59 1.71 3.03 -22.74
N MET A 60 0.73 3.92 -22.58
CA MET A 60 0.26 4.38 -21.28
C MET A 60 -0.74 3.43 -20.63
N TYR A 61 -1.67 2.89 -21.40
CA TYR A 61 -2.74 2.05 -20.87
C TYR A 61 -3.27 1.03 -21.88
N VAL A 62 -3.49 -0.16 -21.39
CA VAL A 62 -4.33 -1.18 -22.04
C VAL A 62 -4.98 -2.03 -20.92
N GLN A 63 -6.16 -2.55 -21.19
CA GLN A 63 -6.88 -3.40 -20.25
C GLN A 63 -6.00 -4.58 -19.78
N ALA A 64 -6.13 -4.95 -18.51
CA ALA A 64 -5.28 -5.97 -17.85
C ALA A 64 -5.33 -7.36 -18.50
N SER A 65 -6.38 -7.68 -19.27
CA SER A 65 -6.50 -8.93 -20.03
C SER A 65 -5.56 -9.04 -21.25
N TYR A 66 -4.99 -7.92 -21.70
CA TYR A 66 -3.97 -7.95 -22.74
C TYR A 66 -2.58 -8.12 -22.11
N PRO A 67 -1.75 -9.05 -22.61
CA PRO A 67 -0.37 -9.18 -22.15
C PRO A 67 0.43 -7.92 -22.54
N VAL A 68 1.25 -7.46 -21.58
CA VAL A 68 2.21 -6.36 -21.77
C VAL A 68 3.56 -6.83 -21.22
N GLU A 69 4.62 -6.71 -22.00
CA GLU A 69 5.94 -7.24 -21.66
C GLU A 69 6.43 -6.77 -20.29
N ALA A 70 6.43 -5.46 -20.05
CA ALA A 70 6.86 -4.90 -18.76
C ALA A 70 6.10 -5.47 -17.55
N ARG A 71 4.79 -5.77 -17.72
CA ARG A 71 4.00 -6.39 -16.65
C ARG A 71 4.31 -7.88 -16.48
N THR A 72 4.53 -8.60 -17.57
CA THR A 72 4.91 -10.02 -17.55
C THR A 72 6.26 -10.18 -16.85
N GLU A 73 7.26 -9.40 -17.23
CA GLU A 73 8.58 -9.39 -16.58
C GLU A 73 8.50 -9.05 -15.08
N LEU A 74 7.61 -8.11 -14.70
CA LEU A 74 7.41 -7.79 -13.29
C LEU A 74 6.85 -9.00 -12.51
N TYR A 75 5.85 -9.69 -13.06
CA TYR A 75 5.28 -10.90 -12.43
C TYR A 75 6.35 -11.98 -12.24
N GLU A 76 7.15 -12.25 -13.28
CA GLU A 76 8.23 -13.21 -13.21
C GLU A 76 9.26 -12.84 -12.13
N LYS A 77 9.67 -11.58 -12.07
CA LYS A 77 10.61 -11.11 -11.03
C LYS A 77 10.01 -11.20 -9.63
N LEU A 78 8.76 -10.83 -9.43
CA LEU A 78 8.10 -10.94 -8.14
C LEU A 78 7.99 -12.40 -7.68
N ALA A 79 7.67 -13.32 -8.58
CA ALA A 79 7.64 -14.75 -8.27
C ALA A 79 9.00 -15.28 -7.77
N THR A 80 10.12 -14.75 -8.29
CA THR A 80 11.48 -15.18 -7.84
C THR A 80 11.86 -14.70 -6.44
N VAL A 81 11.24 -13.64 -5.93
CA VAL A 81 11.54 -13.06 -4.59
C VAL A 81 10.45 -13.34 -3.58
N SER A 82 9.32 -13.89 -4.01
CA SER A 82 8.22 -14.31 -3.15
C SER A 82 8.57 -15.60 -2.38
N PRO A 83 7.96 -15.83 -1.20
CA PRO A 83 8.08 -17.11 -0.52
C PRO A 83 7.62 -18.26 -1.42
N PRO A 84 8.19 -19.47 -1.26
CA PRO A 84 7.80 -20.65 -2.05
C PRO A 84 6.29 -20.90 -1.99
N GLY A 85 5.68 -21.11 -3.15
CA GLY A 85 4.23 -21.34 -3.29
C GLY A 85 3.37 -20.06 -3.39
N LEU A 86 3.99 -18.86 -3.34
CA LEU A 86 3.33 -17.58 -3.56
C LEU A 86 3.80 -16.95 -4.87
N ASP A 87 3.52 -17.60 -5.97
CA ASP A 87 3.95 -17.23 -7.33
C ASP A 87 2.86 -16.49 -8.14
N ASN A 88 1.65 -16.37 -7.59
CA ASN A 88 0.58 -15.60 -8.18
C ASN A 88 0.54 -14.18 -7.61
N VAL A 89 0.59 -13.18 -8.48
CA VAL A 89 0.67 -11.77 -8.11
C VAL A 89 -0.59 -11.03 -8.52
N TRP A 90 -1.17 -10.28 -7.59
CA TRP A 90 -2.25 -9.34 -7.83
C TRP A 90 -1.72 -7.91 -7.72
N LEU A 91 -1.73 -7.16 -8.82
CA LEU A 91 -1.34 -5.76 -8.83
C LEU A 91 -2.56 -4.86 -8.58
N CYS A 92 -2.36 -3.84 -7.75
CA CYS A 92 -3.35 -2.83 -7.43
C CYS A 92 -2.66 -1.46 -7.21
N ASN A 93 -3.45 -0.39 -7.04
CA ASN A 93 -2.91 0.97 -7.00
C ASN A 93 -2.50 1.42 -5.60
N SER A 94 -2.84 0.67 -4.55
CA SER A 94 -2.57 1.04 -3.17
C SER A 94 -2.57 -0.16 -2.22
N GLY A 95 -1.91 -0.01 -1.07
CA GLY A 95 -1.97 -1.02 0.00
C GLY A 95 -3.38 -1.24 0.54
N THR A 96 -4.25 -0.24 0.50
CA THR A 96 -5.66 -0.42 0.90
C THR A 96 -6.42 -1.33 -0.07
N GLU A 97 -6.20 -1.19 -1.39
CA GLU A 97 -6.77 -2.10 -2.39
C GLU A 97 -6.21 -3.52 -2.26
N ALA A 98 -4.92 -3.66 -1.94
CA ALA A 98 -4.33 -4.95 -1.65
C ALA A 98 -5.00 -5.63 -0.45
N ASN A 99 -5.28 -4.90 0.62
CA ASN A 99 -6.00 -5.40 1.79
C ASN A 99 -7.45 -5.77 1.47
N GLU A 100 -8.17 -4.99 0.67
CA GLU A 100 -9.51 -5.32 0.21
C GLU A 100 -9.52 -6.63 -0.60
N ALA A 101 -8.56 -6.81 -1.50
CA ALA A 101 -8.40 -8.04 -2.26
C ALA A 101 -8.08 -9.22 -1.34
N ALA A 102 -7.16 -9.06 -0.37
CA ALA A 102 -6.79 -10.09 0.59
C ALA A 102 -8.00 -10.58 1.43
N ILE A 103 -8.84 -9.66 1.93
CA ILE A 103 -10.09 -10.01 2.64
C ILE A 103 -10.98 -10.89 1.75
N LYS A 104 -11.20 -10.49 0.52
CA LYS A 104 -12.07 -11.21 -0.42
C LYS A 104 -11.50 -12.58 -0.77
N PHE A 105 -10.21 -12.66 -1.07
CA PHE A 105 -9.56 -13.92 -1.41
C PHE A 105 -9.54 -14.88 -0.23
N ALA A 106 -9.20 -14.42 0.96
CA ALA A 106 -9.18 -15.23 2.17
C ALA A 106 -10.58 -15.78 2.48
N ARG A 107 -11.61 -14.95 2.48
CA ARG A 107 -13.01 -15.40 2.73
C ARG A 107 -13.50 -16.38 1.69
N ASN A 108 -13.19 -16.15 0.42
CA ASN A 108 -13.58 -17.05 -0.66
C ASN A 108 -12.86 -18.39 -0.58
N ALA A 109 -11.59 -18.40 -0.26
CA ALA A 109 -10.78 -19.62 -0.20
C ALA A 109 -11.07 -20.49 1.02
N THR A 110 -11.37 -19.87 2.16
CA THR A 110 -11.58 -20.58 3.44
C THR A 110 -13.04 -20.82 3.78
N GLY A 111 -13.96 -20.06 3.17
CA GLY A 111 -15.36 -20.01 3.58
C GLY A 111 -15.58 -19.36 4.95
N ASN A 112 -14.52 -18.83 5.60
CA ASN A 112 -14.57 -18.21 6.92
C ASN A 112 -14.67 -16.68 6.81
N GLY A 113 -15.57 -16.08 7.59
CA GLY A 113 -15.76 -14.64 7.62
C GLY A 113 -14.77 -13.91 8.54
N LYS A 114 -14.09 -14.64 9.45
CA LYS A 114 -13.18 -14.06 10.42
C LYS A 114 -11.86 -13.61 9.77
N ILE A 115 -11.39 -12.42 10.16
CA ILE A 115 -10.08 -11.87 9.80
C ILE A 115 -9.40 -11.42 11.10
N VAL A 116 -8.16 -11.82 11.29
CA VAL A 116 -7.36 -11.37 12.45
C VAL A 116 -6.44 -10.24 12.02
N ALA A 117 -6.46 -9.15 12.79
CA ALA A 117 -5.58 -7.98 12.60
C ALA A 117 -4.85 -7.64 13.91
N THR A 118 -3.75 -6.91 13.81
CA THR A 118 -2.99 -6.55 15.02
C THR A 118 -3.41 -5.21 15.60
N ARG A 119 -3.43 -5.13 16.93
CA ARG A 119 -3.55 -3.84 17.64
C ARG A 119 -2.46 -2.89 17.18
N ARG A 120 -2.81 -1.60 17.06
CA ARG A 120 -1.98 -0.52 16.51
C ARG A 120 -1.70 -0.63 15.01
N GLY A 121 -2.24 -1.65 14.30
CA GLY A 121 -2.15 -1.77 12.85
C GLY A 121 -2.90 -0.65 12.11
N PHE A 122 -2.40 -0.30 10.93
CA PHE A 122 -3.08 0.57 9.97
C PHE A 122 -3.10 -0.14 8.62
N HIS A 123 -4.29 -0.36 8.07
CA HIS A 123 -4.48 -1.16 6.86
C HIS A 123 -5.13 -0.41 5.71
N GLY A 124 -5.62 0.80 5.95
CA GLY A 124 -6.21 1.65 4.92
C GLY A 124 -7.47 2.37 5.38
N ARG A 125 -8.16 2.99 4.42
CA ARG A 125 -9.34 3.85 4.67
C ARG A 125 -10.57 3.48 3.85
N THR A 126 -10.52 2.47 3.00
CA THR A 126 -11.71 1.84 2.41
C THR A 126 -12.40 0.98 3.47
N LEU A 127 -13.67 0.65 3.31
CA LEU A 127 -14.47 0.07 4.39
C LEU A 127 -13.88 -1.23 4.97
N GLY A 128 -13.43 -2.16 4.15
CA GLY A 128 -12.79 -3.40 4.63
C GLY A 128 -11.42 -3.17 5.26
N ALA A 129 -10.55 -2.40 4.62
CA ALA A 129 -9.24 -2.07 5.16
C ALA A 129 -9.33 -1.21 6.43
N LEU A 130 -10.33 -0.31 6.49
CA LEU A 130 -10.60 0.50 7.68
C LEU A 130 -11.08 -0.35 8.86
N SER A 131 -11.85 -1.39 8.58
CA SER A 131 -12.32 -2.33 9.62
C SER A 131 -11.14 -2.98 10.37
N MET A 132 -10.05 -3.29 9.65
CA MET A 132 -8.82 -3.85 10.20
C MET A 132 -7.89 -2.79 10.82
N THR A 133 -8.12 -1.51 10.62
CA THR A 133 -7.33 -0.43 11.22
C THR A 133 -7.70 -0.27 12.69
N TRP A 134 -6.70 -0.27 13.59
CA TRP A 134 -6.92 -0.33 15.04
C TRP A 134 -7.57 0.93 15.62
N LYS A 135 -7.08 2.12 15.24
CA LYS A 135 -7.47 3.37 15.93
C LYS A 135 -8.93 3.77 15.65
N ASP A 136 -9.75 3.81 16.68
CA ASP A 136 -11.16 4.20 16.64
C ASP A 136 -11.42 5.57 16.01
N LYS A 137 -10.52 6.53 16.20
CA LYS A 137 -10.66 7.86 15.59
C LYS A 137 -10.80 7.84 14.06
N TYR A 138 -10.31 6.77 13.41
CA TYR A 138 -10.45 6.59 11.96
C TYR A 138 -11.72 5.83 11.60
N LYS A 139 -12.24 4.99 12.49
CA LYS A 139 -13.36 4.07 12.25
C LYS A 139 -14.72 4.65 12.58
N LYS A 140 -14.86 5.21 13.79
CA LYS A 140 -16.15 5.66 14.34
C LYS A 140 -17.01 6.53 13.42
N PRO A 141 -16.44 7.49 12.66
CA PRO A 141 -17.26 8.30 11.75
C PRO A 141 -17.88 7.55 10.58
N PHE A 142 -17.43 6.31 10.32
CA PHE A 142 -17.80 5.53 9.13
C PHE A 142 -18.50 4.21 9.46
N GLU A 143 -18.86 4.00 10.72
CA GLU A 143 -19.62 2.83 11.15
C GLU A 143 -21.05 2.83 10.56
N PRO A 144 -21.62 1.64 10.22
CA PRO A 144 -21.06 0.30 10.42
C PRO A 144 -19.99 -0.08 9.39
N LEU A 145 -18.98 -0.81 9.84
CA LEU A 145 -17.88 -1.34 9.02
C LEU A 145 -18.07 -2.83 8.72
N VAL A 146 -17.09 -3.44 8.09
CA VAL A 146 -17.11 -4.88 7.76
C VAL A 146 -16.93 -5.69 9.02
N ASP A 147 -17.84 -6.63 9.26
CA ASP A 147 -17.85 -7.52 10.42
C ASP A 147 -16.76 -8.63 10.35
N GLY A 148 -16.55 -9.30 11.50
CA GLY A 148 -15.68 -10.46 11.60
C GLY A 148 -14.20 -10.11 11.79
N ILE A 149 -13.87 -8.90 12.21
CA ILE A 149 -12.49 -8.49 12.51
C ILE A 149 -12.19 -8.70 13.99
N GLU A 150 -11.18 -9.51 14.28
CA GLU A 150 -10.64 -9.72 15.62
C GLU A 150 -9.24 -9.11 15.74
N PHE A 151 -8.93 -8.50 16.89
CA PHE A 151 -7.65 -7.82 17.10
C PHE A 151 -6.82 -8.52 18.15
N VAL A 152 -5.58 -8.86 17.79
CA VAL A 152 -4.58 -9.46 18.67
C VAL A 152 -3.38 -8.54 18.89
N SER A 153 -2.57 -8.78 19.90
CA SER A 153 -1.34 -8.03 20.16
C SER A 153 -0.28 -8.37 19.10
N TYR A 154 0.44 -7.36 18.64
CA TYR A 154 1.56 -7.59 17.73
C TYR A 154 2.68 -8.36 18.43
N GLY A 155 3.11 -9.47 17.84
CA GLY A 155 4.17 -10.33 18.36
C GLY A 155 3.70 -11.37 19.40
N ASP A 156 2.42 -11.43 19.73
CA ASP A 156 1.83 -12.45 20.61
C ASP A 156 1.31 -13.62 19.76
N SER A 157 2.13 -14.68 19.68
CA SER A 157 1.80 -15.88 18.92
C SER A 157 0.75 -16.77 19.61
N GLU A 158 0.62 -16.69 20.92
CA GLU A 158 -0.37 -17.44 21.69
C GLU A 158 -1.75 -16.83 21.47
N GLU A 159 -1.89 -15.51 21.64
CA GLU A 159 -3.14 -14.80 21.35
C GLU A 159 -3.57 -14.98 19.87
N LEU A 160 -2.60 -14.98 18.94
CA LEU A 160 -2.90 -15.26 17.52
C LEU A 160 -3.42 -16.69 17.32
N ALA A 161 -2.80 -17.69 17.95
CA ALA A 161 -3.22 -19.08 17.80
C ALA A 161 -4.62 -19.35 18.39
N GLU A 162 -5.00 -18.64 19.43
CA GLU A 162 -6.35 -18.70 20.02
C GLU A 162 -7.40 -18.02 19.15
N ALA A 163 -6.99 -16.98 18.37
CA ALA A 163 -7.88 -16.22 17.51
C ALA A 163 -8.14 -16.88 16.15
N VAL A 164 -7.33 -17.83 15.70
CA VAL A 164 -7.44 -18.51 14.40
C VAL A 164 -8.16 -19.84 14.53
#